data_922cf529b2e631f51fb74fb28109bd52
#
_entry.id   922cf529b2e631f51fb74fb28109bd52
#
_cell.length_a   1.000
_cell.length_b   1.000
_cell.length_c   1.000
_cell.angle_alpha   90.00
_cell.angle_beta   90.00
_cell.angle_gamma   90.00
#
_symmetry.space_group_name_H-M   'P 1'
#
loop_
_entity.id
_entity.type
_entity.pdbx_description
1 polymer ?
#
loop_
_entity_poly.entity_id
_entity_poly.type
_entity_poly.pdbx_seq_one_letter_code
_entity_poly.pdbx_strand_id
1 'polypeptide(L)'
;MNPGPLSAAVAHLCQRLTPQVGSRTAAGFAEVLRRLGAPLQVAVAGRIKSGKSTLVNALIGRRVAPTDIGECTRLVTRFHYGTVDRVEVIFTDGGKQVLPFDADGMIPAKLGVDLDRVSHLEAYLTSAVLRDLTVIDTPGLGSLDAASVARTESELLGEPGQAADELDEVSRNAVVGAEAVLYVVTQTVRSDDRAALAAFTAATASREAGPVNAIAVLNKADTIVPETVAGSGGDLWKAAELLAAHQAETLKPRVADVLPMIGLLAETAETGGFTAADAEALKQLAALDETTRATMLLSADLFTSWDTPVPSATRERLLSCLDLHGISTALNLLAADPELTAGALRRGLLEASGLAAVRAKLDVVFKARADGIKAAAALASVTALARASGDPGERQRVHDAIEVLLAKPEAHQLRLLEALTLVTSGQVAMPADLAEEVLRVGGSAKPDQQLGLPGRPRQELLAFALERAGWWRAFASFGATPAQSRVAHVVHRAYFLIWQQLGGGSR
;
A
#
# COMPACT_ATOMS: atom_id res chain seq x y z
N MET A 1 -8.25 18.48 3.43
CA MET A 1 -8.04 18.39 1.95
C MET A 1 -9.37 18.70 1.25
N ASN A 2 -9.39 19.48 0.17
CA ASN A 2 -10.62 19.60 -0.62
C ASN A 2 -10.82 18.26 -1.37
N PRO A 3 -12.01 17.66 -1.30
CA PRO A 3 -12.29 16.45 -2.05
C PRO A 3 -12.10 16.72 -3.55
N GLY A 4 -11.56 15.74 -4.27
CA GLY A 4 -11.47 15.83 -5.73
C GLY A 4 -12.86 15.85 -6.38
N PRO A 5 -12.94 16.12 -7.69
CA PRO A 5 -14.23 16.34 -8.37
C PRO A 5 -15.18 15.14 -8.27
N LEU A 6 -14.68 13.90 -8.30
CA LEU A 6 -15.52 12.70 -8.15
C LEU A 6 -16.02 12.52 -6.72
N SER A 7 -15.12 12.63 -5.74
CA SER A 7 -15.48 12.56 -4.32
C SER A 7 -16.49 13.65 -3.96
N ALA A 8 -16.34 14.87 -4.50
CA ALA A 8 -17.29 15.96 -4.32
C ALA A 8 -18.66 15.62 -4.95
N ALA A 9 -18.68 15.02 -6.14
CA ALA A 9 -19.93 14.63 -6.80
C ALA A 9 -20.67 13.52 -6.03
N VAL A 10 -19.95 12.55 -5.45
CA VAL A 10 -20.53 11.50 -4.59
C VAL A 10 -21.02 12.11 -3.27
N ALA A 11 -20.25 13.04 -2.68
CA ALA A 11 -20.67 13.74 -1.46
C ALA A 11 -21.98 14.50 -1.68
N HIS A 12 -22.09 15.23 -2.79
CA HIS A 12 -23.32 15.92 -3.17
C HIS A 12 -24.50 14.96 -3.39
N LEU A 13 -24.25 13.79 -4.00
CA LEU A 13 -25.25 12.73 -4.14
C LEU A 13 -25.76 12.26 -2.77
N CYS A 14 -24.89 11.95 -1.82
CA CYS A 14 -25.26 11.53 -0.47
C CYS A 14 -26.07 12.62 0.25
N GLN A 15 -25.60 13.88 0.22
CA GLN A 15 -26.30 15.00 0.84
C GLN A 15 -27.73 15.19 0.30
N ARG A 16 -27.91 15.10 -1.02
CA ARG A 16 -29.21 15.23 -1.68
C ARG A 16 -30.16 14.08 -1.33
N LEU A 17 -29.63 12.85 -1.19
CA LEU A 17 -30.45 11.68 -0.88
C LEU A 17 -30.73 11.51 0.61
N THR A 18 -29.95 12.10 1.52
CA THR A 18 -30.12 11.95 2.98
C THR A 18 -31.56 12.20 3.45
N PRO A 19 -32.29 13.27 3.00
CA PRO A 19 -33.67 13.47 3.41
C PRO A 19 -34.68 12.51 2.75
N GLN A 20 -34.26 11.67 1.82
CA GLN A 20 -35.13 10.79 1.03
C GLN A 20 -34.96 9.31 1.41
N VAL A 21 -34.11 8.99 2.39
CA VAL A 21 -33.78 7.63 2.84
C VAL A 21 -34.10 7.47 4.32
N GLY A 22 -34.21 6.22 4.78
CA GLY A 22 -34.44 5.90 6.18
C GLY A 22 -33.26 6.30 7.09
N SER A 23 -33.51 6.46 8.38
CA SER A 23 -32.54 6.95 9.38
C SER A 23 -31.24 6.11 9.41
N ARG A 24 -31.33 4.80 9.24
CA ARG A 24 -30.16 3.90 9.20
C ARG A 24 -29.29 4.18 7.99
N THR A 25 -29.86 4.34 6.81
CA THR A 25 -29.14 4.68 5.57
C THR A 25 -28.56 6.07 5.64
N ALA A 26 -29.31 7.04 6.19
CA ALA A 26 -28.84 8.41 6.40
C ALA A 26 -27.62 8.45 7.34
N ALA A 27 -27.62 7.69 8.43
CA ALA A 27 -26.45 7.56 9.30
C ALA A 27 -25.25 6.95 8.57
N GLY A 28 -25.46 5.93 7.72
CA GLY A 28 -24.43 5.37 6.86
C GLY A 28 -23.88 6.38 5.85
N PHE A 29 -24.73 7.24 5.28
CA PHE A 29 -24.28 8.33 4.39
C PHE A 29 -23.42 9.36 5.11
N ALA A 30 -23.71 9.67 6.38
CA ALA A 30 -22.87 10.56 7.18
C ALA A 30 -21.44 9.98 7.34
N GLU A 31 -21.30 8.65 7.54
CA GLU A 31 -20.01 7.99 7.58
C GLU A 31 -19.29 8.02 6.21
N VAL A 32 -20.00 7.78 5.12
CA VAL A 32 -19.45 7.92 3.76
C VAL A 32 -18.93 9.34 3.52
N LEU A 33 -19.68 10.37 3.91
CA LEU A 33 -19.28 11.77 3.80
C LEU A 33 -18.00 12.06 4.62
N ARG A 34 -17.92 11.55 5.84
CA ARG A 34 -16.73 11.68 6.70
C ARG A 34 -15.50 11.07 6.02
N ARG A 35 -15.62 9.87 5.45
CA ARG A 35 -14.54 9.18 4.74
C ARG A 35 -14.12 9.92 3.46
N LEU A 36 -15.04 10.45 2.69
CA LEU A 36 -14.75 11.25 1.50
C LEU A 36 -13.92 12.50 1.83
N GLY A 37 -14.14 13.11 3.00
CA GLY A 37 -13.37 14.27 3.49
C GLY A 37 -11.99 13.94 4.09
N ALA A 38 -11.75 12.69 4.46
CA ALA A 38 -10.49 12.24 5.07
C ALA A 38 -9.40 11.95 4.01
N PRO A 39 -8.10 11.83 4.35
CA PRO A 39 -7.08 11.27 3.47
C PRO A 39 -7.40 9.84 3.02
N LEU A 40 -6.78 9.37 1.93
CA LEU A 40 -6.94 8.00 1.45
C LEU A 40 -6.47 7.01 2.52
N GLN A 41 -7.29 6.02 2.84
CA GLN A 41 -6.98 5.01 3.85
C GLN A 41 -6.27 3.82 3.21
N VAL A 42 -4.99 3.62 3.58
CA VAL A 42 -4.14 2.54 3.08
C VAL A 42 -3.85 1.56 4.20
N ALA A 43 -4.38 0.34 4.10
CA ALA A 43 -4.05 -0.72 5.05
C ALA A 43 -2.72 -1.38 4.67
N VAL A 44 -1.85 -1.56 5.66
CA VAL A 44 -0.65 -2.39 5.55
C VAL A 44 -0.99 -3.76 6.13
N ALA A 45 -1.08 -4.75 5.27
CA ALA A 45 -1.52 -6.10 5.63
C ALA A 45 -0.46 -7.14 5.24
N GLY A 46 -0.57 -8.34 5.78
CA GLY A 46 0.34 -9.43 5.51
C GLY A 46 0.51 -10.31 6.76
N ARG A 47 1.26 -11.38 6.61
CA ARG A 47 1.42 -12.40 7.66
C ARG A 47 2.19 -11.90 8.88
N ILE A 48 2.07 -12.63 9.98
CA ILE A 48 2.89 -12.42 11.18
C ILE A 48 4.38 -12.49 10.79
N LYS A 49 5.19 -11.57 11.33
CA LYS A 49 6.65 -11.45 11.05
C LYS A 49 7.02 -11.16 9.59
N SER A 50 6.09 -10.74 8.74
CA SER A 50 6.43 -10.29 7.38
C SER A 50 7.11 -8.92 7.32
N GLY A 51 7.12 -8.15 8.42
CA GLY A 51 7.73 -6.82 8.51
C GLY A 51 6.77 -5.66 8.21
N LYS A 52 5.47 -5.82 8.50
CA LYS A 52 4.45 -4.76 8.32
C LYS A 52 4.78 -3.49 9.09
N SER A 53 4.96 -3.60 10.41
CA SER A 53 5.25 -2.45 11.27
C SER A 53 6.58 -1.78 10.91
N THR A 54 7.58 -2.55 10.50
CA THR A 54 8.85 -2.04 9.95
C THR A 54 8.61 -1.21 8.67
N LEU A 55 7.77 -1.71 7.75
CA LEU A 55 7.37 -0.96 6.55
C LEU A 55 6.58 0.30 6.90
N VAL A 56 5.66 0.23 7.86
CA VAL A 56 4.88 1.38 8.36
C VAL A 56 5.82 2.46 8.89
N ASN A 57 6.78 2.08 9.75
CA ASN A 57 7.78 3.00 10.30
C ASN A 57 8.62 3.65 9.20
N ALA A 58 9.09 2.87 8.22
CA ALA A 58 9.86 3.38 7.07
C ALA A 58 9.04 4.35 6.21
N LEU A 59 7.75 4.08 5.97
CA LEU A 59 6.87 4.96 5.20
C LEU A 59 6.59 6.27 5.94
N ILE A 60 6.30 6.21 7.23
CA ILE A 60 6.02 7.37 8.08
C ILE A 60 7.30 8.21 8.31
N GLY A 61 8.48 7.58 8.25
CA GLY A 61 9.77 8.20 8.55
C GLY A 61 10.03 8.36 10.05
N ARG A 62 9.30 7.61 10.89
CA ARG A 62 9.46 7.61 12.36
C ARG A 62 9.21 6.20 12.89
N ARG A 63 9.99 5.80 13.88
CA ARG A 63 9.79 4.54 14.59
C ARG A 63 8.69 4.73 15.64
N VAL A 64 7.46 4.38 15.28
CA VAL A 64 6.24 4.60 16.09
C VAL A 64 5.42 3.33 16.28
N ALA A 65 5.37 2.47 15.27
CA ALA A 65 4.69 1.18 15.34
C ALA A 65 5.61 0.15 16.02
N PRO A 66 5.15 -0.54 17.08
CA PRO A 66 5.95 -1.59 17.73
C PRO A 66 6.22 -2.75 16.76
N THR A 67 7.47 -3.19 16.70
CA THR A 67 7.91 -4.31 15.85
C THR A 67 7.96 -5.63 16.62
N ASP A 68 8.01 -5.57 17.95
CA ASP A 68 8.04 -6.73 18.84
C ASP A 68 6.63 -7.16 19.24
N ILE A 69 6.49 -8.44 19.67
CA ILE A 69 5.22 -9.00 20.09
C ILE A 69 4.81 -8.35 21.42
N GLY A 70 3.82 -7.44 21.36
CA GLY A 70 3.25 -6.74 22.52
C GLY A 70 1.73 -6.62 22.40
N GLU A 71 1.11 -6.00 23.43
CA GLU A 71 -0.34 -5.75 23.45
C GLU A 71 -0.79 -4.96 22.21
N CYS A 72 -0.01 -3.94 21.82
CA CYS A 72 -0.34 -3.05 20.70
C CYS A 72 -0.29 -3.73 19.34
N THR A 73 0.53 -4.79 19.14
CA THR A 73 0.62 -5.52 17.87
C THR A 73 -0.62 -6.38 17.57
N ARG A 74 -1.52 -6.52 18.56
CA ARG A 74 -2.81 -7.18 18.43
C ARG A 74 -3.94 -6.25 18.03
N LEU A 75 -3.72 -4.94 18.09
CA LEU A 75 -4.72 -3.91 17.79
C LEU A 75 -4.44 -3.28 16.42
N VAL A 76 -5.52 -2.95 15.70
CA VAL A 76 -5.42 -2.09 14.53
C VAL A 76 -4.98 -0.71 14.96
N THR A 77 -3.93 -0.16 14.34
CA THR A 77 -3.48 1.20 14.58
C THR A 77 -3.63 2.04 13.33
N ARG A 78 -4.31 3.18 13.44
CA ARG A 78 -4.49 4.15 12.36
C ARG A 78 -3.59 5.35 12.59
N PHE A 79 -2.70 5.63 11.66
CA PHE A 79 -1.79 6.75 11.69
C PHE A 79 -2.32 7.91 10.87
N HIS A 80 -2.55 9.04 11.53
CA HIS A 80 -3.10 10.26 10.97
C HIS A 80 -2.10 11.41 11.01
N TYR A 81 -2.25 12.38 10.12
CA TYR A 81 -1.60 13.66 10.28
C TYR A 81 -2.19 14.43 11.47
N GLY A 82 -1.34 14.92 12.34
CA GLY A 82 -1.69 15.79 13.47
C GLY A 82 -0.67 16.89 13.67
N THR A 83 -1.08 18.00 14.26
CA THR A 83 -0.17 19.09 14.65
C THR A 83 0.50 18.85 16.01
N VAL A 84 -0.03 17.90 16.77
CA VAL A 84 0.49 17.46 18.06
C VAL A 84 0.50 15.94 18.09
N ASP A 85 1.66 15.38 18.43
CA ASP A 85 1.85 13.94 18.53
C ASP A 85 1.08 13.39 19.74
N ARG A 86 0.20 12.41 19.52
CA ARG A 86 -0.57 11.73 20.57
C ARG A 86 -1.11 10.39 20.09
N VAL A 87 -1.44 9.52 21.01
CA VAL A 87 -2.16 8.27 20.78
C VAL A 87 -3.54 8.36 21.42
N GLU A 88 -4.60 8.05 20.70
CA GLU A 88 -5.95 7.91 21.21
C GLU A 88 -6.35 6.44 21.19
N VAL A 89 -6.69 5.88 22.36
CA VAL A 89 -7.27 4.55 22.49
C VAL A 89 -8.78 4.70 22.31
N ILE A 90 -9.32 4.05 21.29
CA ILE A 90 -10.77 4.09 20.99
C ILE A 90 -11.41 2.82 21.53
N PHE A 91 -12.38 2.98 22.42
CA PHE A 91 -13.11 1.87 23.01
C PHE A 91 -14.30 1.41 22.16
N THR A 92 -14.76 0.19 22.40
CA THR A 92 -15.91 -0.41 21.69
C THR A 92 -17.23 0.31 21.97
N ASP A 93 -17.34 1.02 23.08
CA ASP A 93 -18.49 1.86 23.46
C ASP A 93 -18.44 3.28 22.85
N GLY A 94 -17.39 3.58 22.05
CA GLY A 94 -17.16 4.89 21.44
C GLY A 94 -16.43 5.88 22.36
N GLY A 95 -16.11 5.50 23.60
CA GLY A 95 -15.25 6.28 24.50
C GLY A 95 -13.82 6.37 23.96
N LYS A 96 -13.06 7.36 24.43
CA LYS A 96 -11.66 7.51 24.06
C LYS A 96 -10.79 7.95 25.23
N GLN A 97 -9.54 7.48 25.23
CA GLN A 97 -8.50 7.88 26.17
C GLN A 97 -7.25 8.31 25.40
N VAL A 98 -6.69 9.46 25.78
CA VAL A 98 -5.47 10.00 25.16
C VAL A 98 -4.26 9.53 25.97
N LEU A 99 -3.26 9.01 25.28
CA LEU A 99 -1.98 8.60 25.83
C LEU A 99 -0.84 9.37 25.12
N PRO A 100 0.23 9.72 25.82
CA PRO A 100 1.46 10.19 25.18
C PRO A 100 2.18 9.01 24.51
N PHE A 101 3.05 9.31 23.56
CA PHE A 101 4.08 8.37 23.14
C PHE A 101 5.05 8.11 24.29
N ASP A 102 5.73 6.98 24.29
CA ASP A 102 6.76 6.67 25.28
C ASP A 102 8.03 7.53 25.11
N ALA A 103 9.03 7.30 25.96
CA ALA A 103 10.30 8.06 25.94
C ALA A 103 11.08 7.89 24.63
N ASP A 104 10.89 6.78 23.94
CA ASP A 104 11.54 6.47 22.65
C ASP A 104 10.71 6.96 21.45
N GLY A 105 9.56 7.61 21.71
CA GLY A 105 8.65 8.12 20.68
C GLY A 105 7.78 7.04 20.04
N MET A 106 7.68 5.87 20.66
CA MET A 106 6.86 4.75 20.20
C MET A 106 5.48 4.75 20.89
N ILE A 107 4.53 4.05 20.28
CA ILE A 107 3.27 3.72 20.95
C ILE A 107 3.60 2.87 22.19
N PRO A 108 3.10 3.22 23.38
CA PRO A 108 3.43 2.49 24.61
C PRO A 108 3.13 0.99 24.49
N ALA A 109 4.09 0.14 24.86
CA ALA A 109 3.95 -1.32 24.78
C ALA A 109 2.79 -1.84 25.65
N LYS A 110 2.49 -1.12 26.76
CA LYS A 110 1.33 -1.37 27.64
C LYS A 110 0.43 -0.16 27.63
N LEU A 111 -0.82 -0.34 27.27
CA LEU A 111 -1.81 0.73 27.19
C LEU A 111 -2.43 1.08 28.57
N GLY A 112 -2.29 0.20 29.55
CA GLY A 112 -2.88 0.39 30.88
C GLY A 112 -4.41 0.33 30.91
N VAL A 113 -5.01 -0.30 29.91
CA VAL A 113 -6.46 -0.47 29.74
C VAL A 113 -6.80 -1.94 29.47
N ASP A 114 -8.04 -2.30 29.66
CA ASP A 114 -8.56 -3.62 29.29
C ASP A 114 -8.67 -3.72 27.76
N LEU A 115 -7.87 -4.59 27.16
CA LEU A 115 -7.77 -4.73 25.70
C LEU A 115 -9.07 -5.23 25.06
N ASP A 116 -9.86 -6.02 25.76
CA ASP A 116 -11.14 -6.55 25.27
C ASP A 116 -12.18 -5.42 25.05
N ARG A 117 -11.95 -4.27 25.66
CA ARG A 117 -12.76 -3.07 25.47
C ARG A 117 -12.21 -2.12 24.42
N VAL A 118 -11.01 -2.38 23.89
CA VAL A 118 -10.38 -1.51 22.89
C VAL A 118 -10.83 -1.92 21.49
N SER A 119 -11.35 -0.97 20.72
CA SER A 119 -11.68 -1.16 19.31
C SER A 119 -10.45 -1.03 18.43
N HIS A 120 -9.70 0.05 18.56
CA HIS A 120 -8.48 0.33 17.78
C HIS A 120 -7.72 1.51 18.39
N LEU A 121 -6.52 1.77 17.85
CA LEU A 121 -5.69 2.92 18.19
C LEU A 121 -5.72 3.95 17.06
N GLU A 122 -5.75 5.23 17.40
CA GLU A 122 -5.51 6.35 16.49
C GLU A 122 -4.25 7.10 16.94
N ALA A 123 -3.21 7.10 16.11
CA ALA A 123 -1.95 7.80 16.36
C ALA A 123 -1.86 9.02 15.47
N TYR A 124 -1.70 10.19 16.06
CA TYR A 124 -1.57 11.46 15.35
C TYR A 124 -0.12 11.91 15.36
N LEU A 125 0.44 12.21 14.18
CA LEU A 125 1.85 12.51 13.97
C LEU A 125 2.04 13.68 13.00
N THR A 126 3.12 14.43 13.19
CA THR A 126 3.50 15.55 12.30
C THR A 126 4.22 15.11 11.02
N SER A 127 4.08 13.86 10.59
CA SER A 127 4.70 13.34 9.36
C SER A 127 4.01 13.86 8.10
N ALA A 128 4.80 14.33 7.13
CA ALA A 128 4.27 14.88 5.88
C ALA A 128 3.50 13.85 5.02
N VAL A 129 3.91 12.60 5.03
CA VAL A 129 3.24 11.49 4.29
C VAL A 129 1.80 11.33 4.74
N LEU A 130 1.52 11.51 6.03
CA LEU A 130 0.19 11.35 6.60
C LEU A 130 -0.79 12.48 6.26
N ARG A 131 -0.33 13.55 5.59
CA ARG A 131 -1.23 14.60 5.06
C ARG A 131 -2.09 14.09 3.91
N ASP A 132 -1.54 13.19 3.10
CA ASP A 132 -2.19 12.66 1.91
C ASP A 132 -2.77 11.25 2.13
N LEU A 133 -2.23 10.50 3.08
CA LEU A 133 -2.59 9.11 3.38
C LEU A 133 -2.85 8.92 4.87
N THR A 134 -3.87 8.15 5.21
CA THR A 134 -3.98 7.51 6.53
C THR A 134 -3.42 6.11 6.41
N VAL A 135 -2.37 5.79 7.15
CA VAL A 135 -1.78 4.45 7.16
C VAL A 135 -2.45 3.63 8.27
N ILE A 136 -2.90 2.43 7.95
CA ILE A 136 -3.53 1.50 8.89
C ILE A 136 -2.61 0.30 9.05
N ASP A 137 -1.95 0.19 10.21
CA ASP A 137 -1.20 -1.04 10.57
C ASP A 137 -2.18 -2.08 11.10
N THR A 138 -2.18 -3.26 10.48
CA THR A 138 -3.07 -4.34 10.87
C THR A 138 -2.30 -5.40 11.66
N PRO A 139 -2.93 -6.05 12.65
CA PRO A 139 -2.39 -7.27 13.22
C PRO A 139 -2.01 -8.27 12.13
N GLY A 140 -0.98 -9.08 12.38
CA GLY A 140 -0.58 -10.10 11.40
C GLY A 140 -1.72 -11.07 11.15
N LEU A 141 -2.07 -11.29 9.90
CA LEU A 141 -2.97 -12.37 9.53
C LEU A 141 -2.31 -13.69 9.96
N GLY A 142 -2.94 -14.42 10.88
CA GLY A 142 -2.51 -15.75 11.30
C GLY A 142 -2.51 -16.67 10.07
N SER A 143 -1.54 -17.59 9.99
CA SER A 143 -1.65 -18.64 8.99
C SER A 143 -2.77 -19.58 9.42
N LEU A 144 -3.57 -20.07 8.48
CA LEU A 144 -4.51 -21.19 8.72
C LEU A 144 -3.80 -22.39 9.37
N ASP A 145 -2.49 -22.54 9.12
CA ASP A 145 -1.62 -23.52 9.77
C ASP A 145 -1.44 -23.25 11.27
N ALA A 146 -1.35 -22.01 11.73
CA ALA A 146 -1.27 -21.69 13.15
C ALA A 146 -2.64 -21.94 13.84
N ALA A 147 -3.75 -21.65 13.18
CA ALA A 147 -5.08 -22.02 13.65
C ALA A 147 -5.30 -23.54 13.63
N SER A 148 -4.74 -24.23 12.66
CA SER A 148 -4.75 -25.70 12.56
C SER A 148 -3.89 -26.35 13.63
N VAL A 149 -2.68 -25.83 13.90
CA VAL A 149 -1.81 -26.30 14.98
C VAL A 149 -2.42 -25.97 16.35
N ALA A 150 -2.97 -24.78 16.54
CA ALA A 150 -3.67 -24.40 17.76
C ALA A 150 -4.98 -25.20 17.97
N ARG A 151 -5.71 -25.56 16.90
CA ARG A 151 -6.85 -26.49 16.97
C ARG A 151 -6.40 -27.89 17.36
N THR A 152 -5.30 -28.39 16.80
CA THR A 152 -4.77 -29.72 17.14
C THR A 152 -4.25 -29.75 18.57
N GLU A 153 -3.60 -28.70 19.04
CA GLU A 153 -3.16 -28.55 20.44
C GLU A 153 -4.36 -28.31 21.38
N SER A 154 -5.38 -27.55 20.94
CA SER A 154 -6.59 -27.26 21.70
C SER A 154 -7.54 -28.49 21.76
N GLU A 155 -7.65 -29.26 20.68
CA GLU A 155 -8.37 -30.55 20.70
C GLU A 155 -7.68 -31.57 21.61
N LEU A 156 -6.35 -31.49 21.71
CA LEU A 156 -5.58 -32.32 22.66
C LEU A 156 -5.67 -31.85 24.11
N LEU A 157 -5.92 -30.54 24.35
CA LEU A 157 -5.98 -29.91 25.67
C LEU A 157 -7.41 -29.55 26.12
N GLY A 158 -8.40 -29.69 25.26
CA GLY A 158 -9.82 -29.50 25.59
C GLY A 158 -10.28 -28.05 25.78
N GLU A 159 -9.52 -27.04 25.27
CA GLU A 159 -9.91 -25.62 25.33
C GLU A 159 -10.24 -25.03 23.95
N PRO A 160 -11.30 -24.20 23.81
CA PRO A 160 -11.67 -23.62 22.51
C PRO A 160 -10.73 -22.46 22.12
N GLY A 161 -10.10 -22.57 20.94
CA GLY A 161 -9.17 -21.60 20.38
C GLY A 161 -9.84 -20.34 19.83
N GLN A 162 -10.51 -19.53 20.66
CA GLN A 162 -11.21 -18.30 20.24
C GLN A 162 -10.27 -17.15 19.85
N ALA A 163 -9.10 -17.01 20.47
CA ALA A 163 -8.24 -15.82 20.30
C ALA A 163 -7.58 -15.68 18.90
N ALA A 164 -7.30 -16.77 18.19
CA ALA A 164 -6.65 -16.70 16.87
C ALA A 164 -7.66 -16.34 15.76
N ASP A 165 -8.89 -16.81 15.86
CA ASP A 165 -9.97 -16.52 14.90
C ASP A 165 -10.45 -15.06 15.04
N GLU A 166 -10.47 -14.48 16.25
CA GLU A 166 -10.84 -13.09 16.51
C GLU A 166 -9.81 -12.11 15.95
N LEU A 167 -8.51 -12.38 16.10
CA LEU A 167 -7.43 -11.54 15.55
C LEU A 167 -7.44 -11.51 14.03
N ASP A 168 -7.76 -12.64 13.38
CA ASP A 168 -7.91 -12.73 11.93
C ASP A 168 -9.13 -11.95 11.44
N GLU A 169 -10.23 -11.95 12.19
CA GLU A 169 -11.44 -11.20 11.87
C GLU A 169 -11.23 -9.69 11.99
N VAL A 170 -10.57 -9.21 13.04
CA VAL A 170 -10.21 -7.80 13.24
C VAL A 170 -9.31 -7.30 12.11
N SER A 171 -8.30 -8.07 11.74
CA SER A 171 -7.39 -7.72 10.62
C SER A 171 -8.12 -7.71 9.28
N ARG A 172 -8.96 -8.70 9.02
CA ARG A 172 -9.81 -8.75 7.83
C ARG A 172 -10.74 -7.55 7.74
N ASN A 173 -11.42 -7.21 8.82
CA ASN A 173 -12.34 -6.06 8.87
C ASN A 173 -11.61 -4.73 8.66
N ALA A 174 -10.38 -4.56 9.18
CA ALA A 174 -9.55 -3.38 8.94
C ALA A 174 -9.12 -3.27 7.47
N VAL A 175 -8.72 -4.38 6.85
CA VAL A 175 -8.36 -4.43 5.42
C VAL A 175 -9.58 -4.17 4.54
N VAL A 176 -10.72 -4.78 4.85
CA VAL A 176 -12.00 -4.58 4.14
C VAL A 176 -12.49 -3.14 4.24
N GLY A 177 -12.25 -2.48 5.38
CA GLY A 177 -12.61 -1.08 5.59
C GLY A 177 -11.67 -0.06 4.94
N ALA A 178 -10.49 -0.47 4.47
CA ALA A 178 -9.54 0.40 3.79
C ALA A 178 -9.94 0.66 2.33
N GLU A 179 -9.41 1.75 1.77
CA GLU A 179 -9.66 2.13 0.37
C GLU A 179 -8.56 1.60 -0.56
N ALA A 180 -7.36 1.35 0.00
CA ALA A 180 -6.22 0.74 -0.69
C ALA A 180 -5.44 -0.18 0.25
N VAL A 181 -4.68 -1.13 -0.31
CA VAL A 181 -3.87 -2.09 0.46
C VAL A 181 -2.43 -2.12 -0.04
N LEU A 182 -1.52 -2.05 0.92
CA LEU A 182 -0.11 -2.38 0.75
C LEU A 182 0.14 -3.74 1.41
N TYR A 183 0.25 -4.79 0.60
CA TYR A 183 0.32 -6.17 1.09
C TYR A 183 1.76 -6.65 1.19
N VAL A 184 2.20 -7.03 2.38
CA VAL A 184 3.59 -7.45 2.64
C VAL A 184 3.70 -8.97 2.51
N VAL A 185 4.41 -9.41 1.48
CA VAL A 185 4.78 -10.81 1.24
C VAL A 185 6.25 -11.04 1.54
N THR A 186 6.63 -12.30 1.70
CA THR A 186 8.02 -12.75 1.77
C THR A 186 8.32 -13.65 0.56
N GLN A 187 9.42 -14.40 0.57
CA GLN A 187 9.84 -15.23 -0.57
C GLN A 187 8.75 -16.18 -1.11
N THR A 188 7.80 -16.62 -0.27
CA THR A 188 6.75 -17.54 -0.67
C THR A 188 5.37 -16.91 -0.50
N VAL A 189 4.60 -16.84 -1.59
CA VAL A 189 3.17 -16.50 -1.57
C VAL A 189 2.36 -17.75 -1.22
N ARG A 190 1.54 -17.68 -0.18
CA ARG A 190 0.69 -18.79 0.27
C ARG A 190 -0.78 -18.58 -0.14
N SER A 191 -1.60 -19.62 0.09
CA SER A 191 -3.06 -19.59 -0.13
C SER A 191 -3.74 -18.46 0.62
N ASP A 192 -3.30 -18.21 1.87
CA ASP A 192 -3.86 -17.20 2.77
C ASP A 192 -3.64 -15.78 2.25
N ASP A 193 -2.47 -15.49 1.66
CA ASP A 193 -2.17 -14.21 1.02
C ASP A 193 -3.16 -13.94 -0.12
N ARG A 194 -3.45 -14.97 -0.92
CA ARG A 194 -4.44 -14.88 -2.01
C ARG A 194 -5.87 -14.71 -1.50
N ALA A 195 -6.22 -15.39 -0.41
CA ALA A 195 -7.54 -15.31 0.21
C ALA A 195 -7.78 -13.92 0.81
N ALA A 196 -6.80 -13.35 1.53
CA ALA A 196 -6.88 -12.01 2.11
C ALA A 196 -7.05 -10.93 1.04
N LEU A 197 -6.25 -11.00 -0.03
CA LEU A 197 -6.38 -10.07 -1.17
C LEU A 197 -7.70 -10.24 -1.92
N ALA A 198 -8.24 -11.46 -2.00
CA ALA A 198 -9.56 -11.71 -2.60
C ALA A 198 -10.68 -11.08 -1.78
N ALA A 199 -10.64 -11.23 -0.44
CA ALA A 199 -11.61 -10.63 0.46
C ALA A 199 -11.60 -9.09 0.36
N PHE A 200 -10.41 -8.48 0.32
CA PHE A 200 -10.27 -7.03 0.10
C PHE A 200 -10.87 -6.59 -1.24
N THR A 201 -10.51 -7.28 -2.33
CA THR A 201 -11.04 -6.96 -3.66
C THR A 201 -12.55 -7.05 -3.69
N ALA A 202 -13.14 -8.09 -3.11
CA ALA A 202 -14.59 -8.27 -3.05
C ALA A 202 -15.29 -7.16 -2.26
N ALA A 203 -14.68 -6.68 -1.18
CA ALA A 203 -15.24 -5.63 -0.33
C ALA A 203 -15.16 -4.22 -0.95
N THR A 204 -14.14 -3.97 -1.77
CA THR A 204 -13.91 -2.66 -2.42
C THR A 204 -14.50 -2.57 -3.83
N ALA A 205 -14.88 -3.69 -4.42
CA ALA A 205 -15.52 -3.73 -5.73
C ALA A 205 -16.94 -3.19 -5.69
N SER A 206 -17.20 -2.09 -6.37
CA SER A 206 -18.56 -1.57 -6.57
C SER A 206 -19.32 -2.28 -7.69
N ARG A 207 -18.61 -3.00 -8.57
CA ARG A 207 -19.07 -3.81 -9.71
C ARG A 207 -18.13 -5.00 -9.88
N GLU A 208 -18.42 -5.90 -10.83
CA GLU A 208 -17.64 -7.14 -11.09
C GLU A 208 -16.13 -6.90 -11.34
N ALA A 209 -15.73 -5.67 -11.71
CA ALA A 209 -14.33 -5.25 -11.80
C ALA A 209 -14.15 -3.90 -11.09
N GLY A 210 -13.74 -3.91 -9.84
CA GLY A 210 -13.29 -2.71 -9.12
C GLY A 210 -11.84 -2.32 -9.51
N PRO A 211 -11.40 -1.08 -9.22
CA PRO A 211 -10.02 -0.68 -9.50
C PRO A 211 -9.02 -1.50 -8.68
N VAL A 212 -7.89 -1.91 -9.29
CA VAL A 212 -6.78 -2.51 -8.55
C VAL A 212 -6.15 -1.44 -7.66
N ASN A 213 -6.50 -1.48 -6.40
CA ASN A 213 -6.03 -0.58 -5.35
C ASN A 213 -5.18 -1.33 -4.31
N ALA A 214 -4.50 -2.39 -4.75
CA ALA A 214 -3.53 -3.13 -3.95
C ALA A 214 -2.17 -3.19 -4.64
N ILE A 215 -1.11 -2.99 -3.87
CA ILE A 215 0.29 -3.20 -4.24
C ILE A 215 0.85 -4.23 -3.27
N ALA A 216 1.69 -5.16 -3.73
CA ALA A 216 2.44 -6.02 -2.84
C ALA A 216 3.90 -5.57 -2.71
N VAL A 217 4.48 -5.83 -1.55
CA VAL A 217 5.90 -5.59 -1.25
C VAL A 217 6.53 -6.93 -0.88
N LEU A 218 7.48 -7.38 -1.67
CA LEU A 218 8.36 -8.51 -1.33
C LEU A 218 9.40 -8.02 -0.33
N ASN A 219 9.06 -8.12 0.95
CA ASN A 219 9.95 -7.70 2.03
C ASN A 219 10.98 -8.76 2.38
N LYS A 220 12.05 -8.36 3.06
CA LYS A 220 13.21 -9.22 3.41
C LYS A 220 13.90 -9.75 2.15
N ALA A 221 14.08 -8.90 1.15
CA ALA A 221 14.76 -9.25 -0.08
C ALA A 221 16.22 -9.70 0.16
N ASP A 222 16.85 -9.19 1.20
CA ASP A 222 18.17 -9.57 1.71
C ASP A 222 18.32 -11.05 2.12
N THR A 223 17.19 -11.73 2.40
CA THR A 223 17.18 -13.16 2.77
C THR A 223 17.08 -14.11 1.56
N ILE A 224 16.97 -13.56 0.34
CA ILE A 224 16.94 -14.36 -0.89
C ILE A 224 18.35 -14.88 -1.16
N VAL A 225 18.46 -16.17 -1.48
CA VAL A 225 19.69 -16.79 -1.95
C VAL A 225 19.74 -16.68 -3.47
N PRO A 226 20.57 -15.78 -4.05
CA PRO A 226 20.50 -15.45 -5.48
C PRO A 226 20.69 -16.67 -6.39
N GLU A 227 21.53 -17.63 -6.00
CA GLU A 227 21.85 -18.83 -6.76
C GLU A 227 20.63 -19.74 -6.95
N THR A 228 19.62 -19.63 -6.10
CA THR A 228 18.37 -20.40 -6.20
C THR A 228 17.39 -19.82 -7.21
N VAL A 229 17.62 -18.59 -7.67
CA VAL A 229 16.73 -17.88 -8.62
C VAL A 229 17.38 -17.91 -10.01
N ALA A 230 16.78 -18.68 -10.91
CA ALA A 230 17.27 -18.79 -12.29
C ALA A 230 17.30 -17.42 -12.99
N GLY A 231 18.44 -17.10 -13.61
CA GLY A 231 18.63 -15.84 -14.33
C GLY A 231 19.15 -14.67 -13.48
N SER A 232 19.31 -14.83 -12.16
CA SER A 232 19.87 -13.80 -11.27
C SER A 232 21.35 -13.51 -11.54
N GLY A 233 22.11 -14.52 -11.98
CA GLY A 233 23.56 -14.41 -12.16
C GLY A 233 24.33 -14.20 -10.86
N GLY A 234 23.76 -14.60 -9.71
CA GLY A 234 24.34 -14.37 -8.39
C GLY A 234 24.09 -12.97 -7.81
N ASP A 235 23.35 -12.11 -8.53
CA ASP A 235 22.98 -10.78 -8.05
C ASP A 235 21.70 -10.84 -7.22
N LEU A 236 21.78 -10.35 -5.97
CA LEU A 236 20.67 -10.37 -5.01
C LEU A 236 19.48 -9.55 -5.50
N TRP A 237 19.74 -8.32 -5.98
CA TRP A 237 18.67 -7.42 -6.36
C TRP A 237 17.92 -7.92 -7.59
N LYS A 238 18.68 -8.42 -8.58
CA LYS A 238 18.10 -9.06 -9.75
C LYS A 238 17.30 -10.31 -9.40
N ALA A 239 17.77 -11.12 -8.43
CA ALA A 239 17.01 -12.26 -7.92
C ALA A 239 15.69 -11.81 -7.27
N ALA A 240 15.74 -10.74 -6.48
CA ALA A 240 14.56 -10.16 -5.84
C ALA A 240 13.55 -9.61 -6.88
N GLU A 241 14.02 -8.94 -7.91
CA GLU A 241 13.17 -8.45 -9.01
C GLU A 241 12.51 -9.60 -9.80
N LEU A 242 13.26 -10.65 -10.12
CA LEU A 242 12.72 -11.83 -10.80
C LEU A 242 11.67 -12.56 -9.96
N LEU A 243 11.93 -12.70 -8.66
CA LEU A 243 10.99 -13.32 -7.73
C LEU A 243 9.73 -12.44 -7.56
N ALA A 244 9.89 -11.13 -7.45
CA ALA A 244 8.78 -10.18 -7.38
C ALA A 244 7.91 -10.24 -8.64
N ALA A 245 8.51 -10.30 -9.83
CA ALA A 245 7.78 -10.46 -11.10
C ALA A 245 6.99 -11.78 -11.13
N HIS A 246 7.58 -12.89 -10.67
CA HIS A 246 6.88 -14.17 -10.57
C HIS A 246 5.72 -14.12 -9.56
N GLN A 247 5.92 -13.47 -8.42
CA GLN A 247 4.85 -13.27 -7.43
C GLN A 247 3.74 -12.36 -7.96
N ALA A 248 4.07 -11.33 -8.75
CA ALA A 248 3.09 -10.47 -9.39
C ALA A 248 2.15 -11.29 -10.30
N GLU A 249 2.69 -12.20 -11.12
CA GLU A 249 1.87 -13.11 -11.93
C GLU A 249 0.99 -14.03 -11.06
N THR A 250 1.52 -14.54 -9.96
CA THR A 250 0.79 -15.43 -9.03
C THR A 250 -0.37 -14.70 -8.33
N LEU A 251 -0.18 -13.40 -8.01
CA LEU A 251 -1.16 -12.58 -7.29
C LEU A 251 -2.15 -11.84 -8.21
N LYS A 252 -1.96 -11.91 -9.55
CA LYS A 252 -2.98 -11.42 -10.48
C LYS A 252 -4.31 -12.15 -10.25
N PRO A 253 -5.43 -11.46 -10.36
CA PRO A 253 -5.69 -10.07 -10.74
C PRO A 253 -5.77 -9.08 -9.57
N ARG A 254 -5.23 -9.41 -8.40
CA ARG A 254 -5.54 -8.73 -7.13
C ARG A 254 -4.57 -7.63 -6.75
N VAL A 255 -3.35 -7.62 -7.29
CA VAL A 255 -2.35 -6.57 -7.05
C VAL A 255 -1.92 -5.91 -8.37
N ALA A 256 -1.61 -4.63 -8.29
CA ALA A 256 -1.10 -3.87 -9.44
C ALA A 256 0.36 -4.23 -9.75
N ASP A 257 1.13 -4.58 -8.73
CA ASP A 257 2.56 -4.90 -8.85
C ASP A 257 3.08 -5.54 -7.56
N VAL A 258 4.28 -6.16 -7.64
CA VAL A 258 5.07 -6.61 -6.48
C VAL A 258 6.45 -5.97 -6.56
N LEU A 259 6.88 -5.32 -5.48
CA LEU A 259 8.13 -4.58 -5.43
C LEU A 259 9.05 -5.15 -4.35
N PRO A 260 10.32 -5.47 -4.66
CA PRO A 260 11.26 -5.94 -3.66
C PRO A 260 11.70 -4.81 -2.73
N MET A 261 11.90 -5.13 -1.44
CA MET A 261 12.35 -4.19 -0.43
C MET A 261 13.07 -4.89 0.72
N ILE A 262 14.01 -4.17 1.34
CA ILE A 262 14.67 -4.54 2.61
C ILE A 262 14.15 -3.60 3.69
N GLY A 263 13.09 -4.04 4.38
CA GLY A 263 12.34 -3.18 5.30
C GLY A 263 13.16 -2.68 6.48
N LEU A 264 14.03 -3.52 7.07
CA LEU A 264 14.90 -3.14 8.17
C LEU A 264 15.84 -2.00 7.77
N LEU A 265 16.46 -2.12 6.60
CA LEU A 265 17.36 -1.11 6.08
C LEU A 265 16.64 0.22 5.80
N ALA A 266 15.44 0.15 5.23
CA ALA A 266 14.59 1.30 4.99
C ALA A 266 14.18 2.00 6.30
N GLU A 267 13.71 1.23 7.30
CA GLU A 267 13.34 1.77 8.61
C GLU A 267 14.54 2.45 9.28
N THR A 268 15.67 1.76 9.38
CA THR A 268 16.88 2.29 10.02
C THR A 268 17.37 3.58 9.37
N ALA A 269 17.35 3.64 8.04
CA ALA A 269 17.80 4.83 7.32
C ALA A 269 16.80 6.01 7.42
N GLU A 270 15.49 5.74 7.40
CA GLU A 270 14.45 6.80 7.42
C GLU A 270 14.15 7.34 8.81
N THR A 271 14.15 6.48 9.84
CA THR A 271 13.68 6.85 11.18
C THR A 271 14.77 7.46 12.08
N GLY A 272 15.98 7.65 11.57
CA GLY A 272 17.12 8.12 12.36
C GLY A 272 17.75 7.02 13.24
N GLY A 273 17.44 5.76 12.97
CA GLY A 273 18.04 4.60 13.65
C GLY A 273 19.54 4.43 13.35
N PHE A 274 20.03 4.98 12.23
CA PHE A 274 21.43 5.03 11.85
C PHE A 274 22.09 6.29 12.37
N THR A 275 23.06 6.15 13.28
CA THR A 275 23.73 7.25 13.97
C THR A 275 25.13 7.54 13.43
N ALA A 276 25.72 8.67 13.84
CA ALA A 276 27.12 8.99 13.54
C ALA A 276 28.10 7.98 14.17
N ALA A 277 27.76 7.43 15.35
CA ALA A 277 28.55 6.40 16.01
C ALA A 277 28.53 5.08 15.22
N ASP A 278 27.39 4.72 14.61
CA ASP A 278 27.28 3.54 13.75
C ASP A 278 28.16 3.71 12.48
N ALA A 279 28.18 4.91 11.89
CA ALA A 279 29.01 5.22 10.74
C ALA A 279 30.51 5.13 11.08
N GLU A 280 30.90 5.62 12.24
CA GLU A 280 32.30 5.56 12.70
C GLU A 280 32.72 4.12 12.96
N ALA A 281 31.86 3.31 13.59
CA ALA A 281 32.13 1.90 13.79
C ALA A 281 32.28 1.13 12.45
N LEU A 282 31.44 1.45 11.44
CA LEU A 282 31.57 0.87 10.10
C LEU A 282 32.87 1.30 9.40
N LYS A 283 33.34 2.54 9.57
CA LYS A 283 34.64 3.00 9.05
C LYS A 283 35.80 2.20 9.67
N GLN A 284 35.74 1.95 10.98
CA GLN A 284 36.75 1.13 11.67
C GLN A 284 36.73 -0.33 11.16
N LEU A 285 35.53 -0.88 10.91
CA LEU A 285 35.40 -2.22 10.31
C LEU A 285 35.89 -2.23 8.85
N ALA A 286 35.65 -1.18 8.08
CA ALA A 286 36.12 -1.05 6.70
C ALA A 286 37.65 -0.97 6.59
N ALA A 287 38.31 -0.50 7.64
CA ALA A 287 39.79 -0.43 7.70
C ALA A 287 40.47 -1.79 7.97
N LEU A 288 39.71 -2.84 8.36
CA LEU A 288 40.22 -4.20 8.49
C LEU A 288 40.60 -4.77 7.12
N ASP A 289 41.48 -5.75 7.09
CA ASP A 289 41.83 -6.47 5.86
C ASP A 289 40.63 -7.23 5.26
N GLU A 290 40.66 -7.45 3.96
CA GLU A 290 39.55 -8.03 3.21
C GLU A 290 39.19 -9.45 3.70
N THR A 291 40.19 -10.27 4.05
CA THR A 291 39.96 -11.63 4.53
C THR A 291 39.21 -11.64 5.86
N THR A 292 39.64 -10.80 6.78
CA THR A 292 38.97 -10.64 8.08
C THR A 292 37.50 -10.15 7.88
N ARG A 293 37.28 -9.13 7.06
CA ARG A 293 35.91 -8.66 6.75
C ARG A 293 35.04 -9.75 6.15
N ALA A 294 35.54 -10.45 5.13
CA ALA A 294 34.84 -11.55 4.48
C ALA A 294 34.46 -12.66 5.47
N THR A 295 35.39 -13.03 6.36
CA THR A 295 35.16 -14.06 7.37
C THR A 295 34.08 -13.63 8.40
N MET A 296 34.16 -12.40 8.88
CA MET A 296 33.19 -11.87 9.84
C MET A 296 31.77 -11.84 9.27
N LEU A 297 31.62 -11.55 7.98
CA LEU A 297 30.33 -11.46 7.32
C LEU A 297 29.70 -12.81 6.95
N LEU A 298 30.35 -13.94 7.23
CA LEU A 298 29.79 -15.26 6.97
C LEU A 298 28.60 -15.59 7.90
N SER A 299 28.60 -15.07 9.13
CA SER A 299 27.48 -15.27 10.06
C SER A 299 27.43 -14.18 11.13
N ALA A 300 26.24 -13.99 11.72
CA ALA A 300 26.03 -13.06 12.84
C ALA A 300 26.93 -13.40 14.05
N ASP A 301 27.12 -14.70 14.34
CA ASP A 301 27.96 -15.16 15.44
C ASP A 301 29.44 -14.80 15.21
N LEU A 302 29.94 -14.99 13.99
CA LEU A 302 31.29 -14.57 13.64
C LEU A 302 31.45 -13.07 13.69
N PHE A 303 30.47 -12.34 13.20
CA PHE A 303 30.49 -10.88 13.22
C PHE A 303 30.55 -10.31 14.65
N THR A 304 29.89 -10.91 15.61
CA THR A 304 29.87 -10.43 17.02
C THR A 304 31.02 -10.95 17.85
N SER A 305 31.51 -12.18 17.60
CA SER A 305 32.55 -12.84 18.41
C SER A 305 33.99 -12.57 17.96
N TRP A 306 34.20 -12.11 16.70
CA TRP A 306 35.56 -11.88 16.17
C TRP A 306 36.31 -10.82 16.97
N ASP A 307 37.61 -10.97 17.14
CA ASP A 307 38.43 -9.97 17.82
C ASP A 307 38.74 -8.80 16.88
N THR A 308 38.17 -7.62 17.20
CA THR A 308 38.30 -6.40 16.41
C THR A 308 38.34 -5.16 17.29
N PRO A 309 38.83 -4.00 16.78
CA PRO A 309 38.79 -2.73 17.51
C PRO A 309 37.38 -2.26 17.88
N VAL A 310 36.33 -2.71 17.14
CA VAL A 310 34.94 -2.33 17.39
C VAL A 310 34.33 -3.25 18.44
N PRO A 311 33.80 -2.71 19.58
CA PRO A 311 33.23 -3.52 20.66
C PRO A 311 32.09 -4.43 20.19
N SER A 312 31.93 -5.63 20.79
CA SER A 312 30.86 -6.58 20.47
C SER A 312 29.47 -5.95 20.59
N ALA A 313 29.20 -5.18 21.66
CA ALA A 313 27.93 -4.51 21.84
C ALA A 313 27.59 -3.52 20.69
N THR A 314 28.58 -2.83 20.13
CA THR A 314 28.41 -1.95 18.97
C THR A 314 28.08 -2.79 17.72
N ARG A 315 28.74 -3.94 17.55
CA ARG A 315 28.49 -4.85 16.42
C ARG A 315 27.11 -5.52 16.52
N GLU A 316 26.68 -5.90 17.73
CA GLU A 316 25.32 -6.38 18.00
C GLU A 316 24.28 -5.32 17.64
N ARG A 317 24.54 -4.05 18.00
CA ARG A 317 23.69 -2.94 17.58
C ARG A 317 23.66 -2.78 16.04
N LEU A 318 24.81 -2.84 15.36
CA LEU A 318 24.87 -2.78 13.91
C LEU A 318 24.05 -3.91 13.27
N LEU A 319 24.16 -5.14 13.78
CA LEU A 319 23.34 -6.28 13.33
C LEU A 319 21.85 -6.01 13.53
N SER A 320 21.47 -5.50 14.71
CA SER A 320 20.05 -5.22 14.99
C SER A 320 19.43 -4.16 14.07
N CYS A 321 20.25 -3.22 13.57
CA CYS A 321 19.80 -2.09 12.73
C CYS A 321 19.93 -2.35 11.24
N LEU A 322 20.92 -3.14 10.79
CA LEU A 322 21.31 -3.27 9.39
C LEU A 322 21.26 -4.70 8.87
N ASP A 323 21.30 -5.69 9.77
CA ASP A 323 21.62 -7.08 9.46
C ASP A 323 22.97 -7.21 8.72
N LEU A 324 23.43 -8.43 8.43
CA LEU A 324 24.70 -8.66 7.71
C LEU A 324 24.68 -8.02 6.30
N HIS A 325 23.55 -8.05 5.62
CA HIS A 325 23.43 -7.47 4.27
C HIS A 325 23.63 -5.96 4.29
N GLY A 326 22.98 -5.23 5.20
CA GLY A 326 23.14 -3.78 5.31
C GLY A 326 24.55 -3.39 5.76
N ILE A 327 25.17 -4.17 6.66
CA ILE A 327 26.58 -3.99 7.04
C ILE A 327 27.50 -4.18 5.82
N SER A 328 27.33 -5.25 5.06
CA SER A 328 28.09 -5.51 3.83
C SER A 328 27.92 -4.37 2.82
N THR A 329 26.69 -3.89 2.64
CA THR A 329 26.38 -2.76 1.76
C THR A 329 27.12 -1.49 2.21
N ALA A 330 27.10 -1.17 3.51
CA ALA A 330 27.82 -0.02 4.06
C ALA A 330 29.35 -0.14 3.88
N LEU A 331 29.91 -1.33 4.11
CA LEU A 331 31.33 -1.59 3.91
C LEU A 331 31.75 -1.45 2.44
N ASN A 332 30.92 -1.90 1.50
CA ASN A 332 31.16 -1.73 0.06
C ASN A 332 31.12 -0.24 -0.35
N LEU A 333 30.18 0.55 0.21
CA LEU A 333 30.14 2.00 -0.01
C LEU A 333 31.39 2.68 0.52
N LEU A 334 31.87 2.30 1.71
CA LEU A 334 33.11 2.82 2.30
C LEU A 334 34.36 2.37 1.56
N ALA A 335 34.35 1.16 0.96
CA ALA A 335 35.46 0.72 0.12
C ALA A 335 35.58 1.55 -1.18
N ALA A 336 34.43 2.02 -1.72
CA ALA A 336 34.40 2.91 -2.89
C ALA A 336 34.79 4.36 -2.53
N ASP A 337 34.36 4.86 -1.36
CA ASP A 337 34.70 6.19 -0.85
C ASP A 337 34.84 6.16 0.69
N PRO A 338 36.09 6.06 1.21
CA PRO A 338 36.34 6.01 2.65
C PRO A 338 35.95 7.30 3.42
N GLU A 339 35.82 8.42 2.74
CA GLU A 339 35.49 9.71 3.34
C GLU A 339 33.99 9.98 3.44
N LEU A 340 33.14 9.02 3.08
CA LEU A 340 31.69 9.15 3.18
C LEU A 340 31.27 9.62 4.59
N THR A 341 30.43 10.65 4.62
CA THR A 341 29.81 11.10 5.87
C THR A 341 28.70 10.14 6.33
N ALA A 342 28.35 10.17 7.61
CA ALA A 342 27.24 9.39 8.13
C ALA A 342 25.92 9.63 7.36
N GLY A 343 25.68 10.89 6.95
CA GLY A 343 24.52 11.25 6.13
C GLY A 343 24.57 10.66 4.71
N ALA A 344 25.77 10.57 4.11
CA ALA A 344 25.95 9.95 2.80
C ALA A 344 25.79 8.43 2.87
N LEU A 345 26.37 7.78 3.89
CA LEU A 345 26.15 6.35 4.17
C LEU A 345 24.66 6.04 4.35
N ARG A 346 23.97 6.83 5.18
CA ARG A 346 22.53 6.66 5.39
C ARG A 346 21.74 6.75 4.09
N ARG A 347 22.07 7.69 3.19
CA ARG A 347 21.41 7.80 1.88
C ARG A 347 21.69 6.58 1.01
N GLY A 348 22.95 6.10 0.96
CA GLY A 348 23.29 4.89 0.20
C GLY A 348 22.56 3.64 0.72
N LEU A 349 22.43 3.50 2.04
CA LEU A 349 21.64 2.44 2.65
C LEU A 349 20.14 2.56 2.29
N LEU A 350 19.61 3.78 2.29
CA LEU A 350 18.23 4.03 1.89
C LEU A 350 17.99 3.70 0.42
N GLU A 351 18.89 4.07 -0.47
CA GLU A 351 18.84 3.74 -1.89
C GLU A 351 18.86 2.22 -2.10
N ALA A 352 19.73 1.50 -1.37
CA ALA A 352 19.82 0.05 -1.43
C ALA A 352 18.60 -0.69 -0.83
N SER A 353 17.75 0.00 -0.07
CA SER A 353 16.58 -0.60 0.58
C SER A 353 15.40 -0.90 -0.35
N GLY A 354 15.32 -0.26 -1.52
CA GLY A 354 14.18 -0.33 -2.44
C GLY A 354 12.97 0.54 -2.04
N LEU A 355 13.00 1.26 -0.93
CA LEU A 355 11.87 2.09 -0.45
C LEU A 355 11.48 3.17 -1.47
N ALA A 356 12.43 3.72 -2.21
CA ALA A 356 12.17 4.74 -3.23
C ALA A 356 11.21 4.22 -4.33
N ALA A 357 11.41 2.99 -4.79
CA ALA A 357 10.53 2.35 -5.78
C ALA A 357 9.13 2.12 -5.21
N VAL A 358 9.02 1.69 -3.95
CA VAL A 358 7.73 1.51 -3.26
C VAL A 358 7.00 2.85 -3.16
N ARG A 359 7.66 3.93 -2.72
CA ARG A 359 7.07 5.29 -2.64
C ARG A 359 6.60 5.80 -4.00
N ALA A 360 7.44 5.67 -5.03
CA ALA A 360 7.07 6.07 -6.39
C ALA A 360 5.81 5.31 -6.88
N LYS A 361 5.72 4.02 -6.58
CA LYS A 361 4.55 3.22 -6.94
C LYS A 361 3.30 3.61 -6.16
N LEU A 362 3.43 3.92 -4.86
CA LEU A 362 2.34 4.44 -4.04
C LEU A 362 1.79 5.75 -4.61
N ASP A 363 2.67 6.66 -5.03
CA ASP A 363 2.26 7.92 -5.65
C ASP A 363 1.48 7.70 -6.94
N VAL A 364 1.94 6.79 -7.82
CA VAL A 364 1.29 6.50 -9.11
C VAL A 364 -0.02 5.73 -8.93
N VAL A 365 -0.05 4.69 -8.09
CA VAL A 365 -1.22 3.79 -7.98
C VAL A 365 -2.26 4.35 -7.01
N PHE A 366 -1.85 4.96 -5.90
CA PHE A 366 -2.78 5.42 -4.87
C PHE A 366 -3.02 6.92 -4.92
N LYS A 367 -1.97 7.74 -4.81
CA LYS A 367 -2.12 9.19 -4.70
C LYS A 367 -2.70 9.83 -5.97
N ALA A 368 -2.20 9.47 -7.15
CA ALA A 368 -2.70 10.00 -8.41
C ALA A 368 -4.15 9.57 -8.71
N ARG A 369 -4.60 8.46 -8.12
CA ARG A 369 -5.94 7.90 -8.31
C ARG A 369 -6.85 8.03 -7.09
N ALA A 370 -6.40 8.69 -6.04
CA ALA A 370 -7.08 8.74 -4.75
C ALA A 370 -8.55 9.19 -4.87
N ASP A 371 -8.84 10.21 -5.67
CA ASP A 371 -10.20 10.68 -5.90
C ASP A 371 -11.12 9.60 -6.50
N GLY A 372 -10.63 8.89 -7.53
CA GLY A 372 -11.36 7.79 -8.15
C GLY A 372 -11.55 6.60 -7.21
N ILE A 373 -10.50 6.21 -6.48
CA ILE A 373 -10.53 5.10 -5.50
C ILE A 373 -11.55 5.41 -4.40
N LYS A 374 -11.49 6.60 -3.81
CA LYS A 374 -12.42 7.05 -2.77
C LYS A 374 -13.86 7.11 -3.26
N ALA A 375 -14.08 7.67 -4.45
CA ALA A 375 -15.41 7.75 -5.05
C ALA A 375 -15.98 6.34 -5.34
N ALA A 376 -15.17 5.41 -5.85
CA ALA A 376 -15.58 4.03 -6.09
C ALA A 376 -15.96 3.31 -4.78
N ALA A 377 -15.13 3.41 -3.75
CA ALA A 377 -15.39 2.83 -2.42
C ALA A 377 -16.66 3.44 -1.78
N ALA A 378 -16.84 4.75 -1.92
CA ALA A 378 -18.03 5.44 -1.43
C ALA A 378 -19.32 4.99 -2.15
N LEU A 379 -19.29 4.86 -3.49
CA LEU A 379 -20.42 4.34 -4.26
C LEU A 379 -20.75 2.89 -3.92
N ALA A 380 -19.73 2.05 -3.67
CA ALA A 380 -19.93 0.68 -3.17
C ALA A 380 -20.66 0.69 -1.82
N SER A 381 -20.21 1.54 -0.88
CA SER A 381 -20.84 1.68 0.44
C SER A 381 -22.28 2.20 0.35
N VAL A 382 -22.54 3.22 -0.47
CA VAL A 382 -23.88 3.78 -0.72
C VAL A 382 -24.82 2.70 -1.28
N THR A 383 -24.33 1.91 -2.24
CA THR A 383 -25.10 0.80 -2.84
C THR A 383 -25.41 -0.31 -1.81
N ALA A 384 -24.44 -0.65 -0.98
CA ALA A 384 -24.60 -1.65 0.07
C ALA A 384 -25.62 -1.22 1.14
N LEU A 385 -25.55 0.06 1.57
CA LEU A 385 -26.51 0.65 2.51
C LEU A 385 -27.94 0.62 1.97
N ALA A 386 -28.12 0.98 0.70
CA ALA A 386 -29.42 0.95 0.05
C ALA A 386 -29.99 -0.47 -0.09
N ARG A 387 -29.13 -1.46 -0.31
CA ARG A 387 -29.53 -2.88 -0.32
C ARG A 387 -29.92 -3.37 1.07
N ALA A 388 -29.18 -2.95 2.10
CA ALA A 388 -29.41 -3.34 3.49
C ALA A 388 -30.64 -2.67 4.14
N SER A 389 -31.19 -1.60 3.54
CA SER A 389 -32.39 -0.91 4.03
C SER A 389 -33.66 -1.79 3.97
N GLY A 390 -33.70 -2.74 3.03
CA GLY A 390 -34.88 -3.56 2.78
C GLY A 390 -36.02 -2.84 2.06
N ASP A 391 -35.95 -1.51 1.86
CA ASP A 391 -36.96 -0.73 1.14
C ASP A 391 -36.65 -0.69 -0.38
N PRO A 392 -37.53 -1.29 -1.22
CA PRO A 392 -37.34 -1.27 -2.67
C PRO A 392 -37.36 0.16 -3.26
N GLY A 393 -38.15 1.07 -2.69
CA GLY A 393 -38.26 2.45 -3.16
C GLY A 393 -36.98 3.24 -2.85
N GLU A 394 -36.40 3.05 -1.67
CA GLU A 394 -35.10 3.63 -1.30
C GLU A 394 -33.99 3.12 -2.22
N ARG A 395 -33.93 1.81 -2.42
CA ARG A 395 -32.95 1.17 -3.32
C ARG A 395 -33.04 1.73 -4.74
N GLN A 396 -34.26 1.90 -5.27
CA GLN A 396 -34.46 2.43 -6.61
C GLN A 396 -34.01 3.91 -6.70
N ARG A 397 -34.38 4.76 -5.72
CA ARG A 397 -33.96 6.17 -5.69
C ARG A 397 -32.43 6.32 -5.67
N VAL A 398 -31.76 5.50 -4.85
CA VAL A 398 -30.29 5.50 -4.77
C VAL A 398 -29.69 5.02 -6.09
N HIS A 399 -30.21 3.94 -6.68
CA HIS A 399 -29.72 3.42 -7.96
C HIS A 399 -29.86 4.48 -9.08
N ASP A 400 -31.03 5.10 -9.22
CA ASP A 400 -31.26 6.12 -10.25
C ASP A 400 -30.33 7.32 -10.08
N ALA A 401 -30.07 7.73 -8.84
CA ALA A 401 -29.16 8.82 -8.56
C ALA A 401 -27.70 8.48 -8.90
N ILE A 402 -27.28 7.23 -8.68
CA ILE A 402 -25.95 6.71 -9.07
C ILE A 402 -25.84 6.68 -10.61
N GLU A 403 -26.85 6.19 -11.32
CA GLU A 403 -26.84 6.15 -12.79
C GLU A 403 -26.73 7.56 -13.40
N VAL A 404 -27.47 8.54 -12.85
CA VAL A 404 -27.36 9.94 -13.26
C VAL A 404 -25.95 10.49 -13.02
N LEU A 405 -25.30 10.14 -11.89
CA LEU A 405 -23.91 10.53 -11.61
C LEU A 405 -22.95 9.89 -12.60
N LEU A 406 -23.10 8.59 -12.86
CA LEU A 406 -22.21 7.83 -13.76
C LEU A 406 -22.34 8.23 -15.24
N ALA A 407 -23.44 8.90 -15.61
CA ALA A 407 -23.63 9.47 -16.96
C ALA A 407 -22.78 10.74 -17.17
N LYS A 408 -22.32 11.41 -16.11
CA LYS A 408 -21.54 12.65 -16.22
C LYS A 408 -20.13 12.41 -16.75
N PRO A 409 -19.54 13.40 -17.46
CA PRO A 409 -18.17 13.31 -17.95
C PRO A 409 -17.13 13.04 -16.85
N GLU A 410 -17.28 13.65 -15.67
CA GLU A 410 -16.37 13.51 -14.53
C GLU A 410 -16.32 12.07 -14.02
N ALA A 411 -17.43 11.34 -14.09
CA ALA A 411 -17.50 9.95 -13.67
C ALA A 411 -16.81 8.98 -14.64
N HIS A 412 -16.38 9.47 -15.82
CA HIS A 412 -15.66 8.63 -16.79
C HIS A 412 -14.35 8.06 -16.22
N GLN A 413 -13.70 8.77 -15.29
CA GLN A 413 -12.51 8.27 -14.60
C GLN A 413 -12.77 6.95 -13.86
N LEU A 414 -13.96 6.70 -13.32
CA LEU A 414 -14.33 5.43 -12.68
C LEU A 414 -14.34 4.28 -13.72
N ARG A 415 -14.89 4.53 -14.90
CA ARG A 415 -14.89 3.56 -16.01
C ARG A 415 -13.48 3.30 -16.52
N LEU A 416 -12.64 4.33 -16.52
CA LEU A 416 -11.25 4.20 -16.94
C LEU A 416 -10.44 3.36 -15.92
N LEU A 417 -10.66 3.54 -14.63
CA LEU A 417 -10.08 2.71 -13.57
C LEU A 417 -10.54 1.25 -13.68
N GLU A 418 -11.81 1.02 -14.00
CA GLU A 418 -12.35 -0.32 -14.26
C GLU A 418 -11.69 -0.96 -15.48
N ALA A 419 -11.61 -0.25 -16.61
CA ALA A 419 -10.94 -0.73 -17.83
C ALA A 419 -9.46 -1.07 -17.57
N LEU A 420 -8.77 -0.22 -16.81
CA LEU A 420 -7.39 -0.45 -16.39
C LEU A 420 -7.27 -1.74 -15.56
N THR A 421 -8.20 -1.99 -14.64
CA THR A 421 -8.24 -3.21 -13.84
C THR A 421 -8.43 -4.46 -14.71
N LEU A 422 -9.38 -4.42 -15.66
CA LEU A 422 -9.63 -5.54 -16.56
C LEU A 422 -8.41 -5.92 -17.39
N VAL A 423 -7.61 -4.93 -17.81
CA VAL A 423 -6.38 -5.15 -18.59
C VAL A 423 -5.26 -5.66 -17.68
N THR A 424 -5.01 -5.01 -16.54
CA THR A 424 -3.92 -5.41 -15.63
C THR A 424 -4.14 -6.77 -14.99
N SER A 425 -5.40 -7.14 -14.75
CA SER A 425 -5.75 -8.45 -14.20
C SER A 425 -5.69 -9.59 -15.23
N GLY A 426 -5.49 -9.27 -16.50
CA GLY A 426 -5.53 -10.26 -17.58
C GLY A 426 -6.94 -10.78 -17.91
N GLN A 427 -8.01 -10.23 -17.30
CA GLN A 427 -9.39 -10.59 -17.65
C GLN A 427 -9.73 -10.16 -19.08
N VAL A 428 -9.12 -9.10 -19.57
CA VAL A 428 -9.15 -8.69 -20.97
C VAL A 428 -7.72 -8.69 -21.50
N ALA A 429 -7.39 -9.70 -22.29
CA ALA A 429 -6.10 -9.77 -22.96
C ALA A 429 -6.01 -8.66 -24.01
N MET A 430 -5.03 -7.76 -23.85
CA MET A 430 -4.73 -6.68 -24.80
C MET A 430 -3.31 -6.89 -25.37
N PRO A 431 -3.02 -6.48 -26.61
CA PRO A 431 -1.65 -6.32 -27.09
C PRO A 431 -0.83 -5.48 -26.10
N ALA A 432 0.45 -5.81 -25.93
CA ALA A 432 1.29 -5.21 -24.87
C ALA A 432 1.36 -3.68 -24.98
N ASP A 433 1.52 -3.14 -26.17
CA ASP A 433 1.55 -1.70 -26.46
C ASP A 433 0.24 -1.00 -26.11
N LEU A 434 -0.91 -1.65 -26.38
CA LEU A 434 -2.23 -1.11 -26.03
C LEU A 434 -2.50 -1.23 -24.52
N ALA A 435 -2.04 -2.29 -23.88
CA ALA A 435 -2.12 -2.44 -22.43
C ALA A 435 -1.34 -1.33 -21.72
N GLU A 436 -0.11 -1.04 -22.14
CA GLU A 436 0.69 0.07 -21.62
C GLU A 436 0.01 1.43 -21.82
N GLU A 437 -0.65 1.62 -22.96
CA GLU A 437 -1.40 2.84 -23.24
C GLU A 437 -2.61 3.01 -22.31
N VAL A 438 -3.38 1.95 -22.07
CA VAL A 438 -4.48 1.97 -21.08
C VAL A 438 -3.97 2.32 -19.68
N LEU A 439 -2.83 1.72 -19.29
CA LEU A 439 -2.17 2.01 -18.01
C LEU A 439 -1.76 3.48 -17.88
N ARG A 440 -1.15 4.03 -18.93
CA ARG A 440 -0.69 5.41 -18.99
C ARG A 440 -1.86 6.40 -18.90
N VAL A 441 -2.90 6.20 -19.70
CA VAL A 441 -4.08 7.08 -19.72
C VAL A 441 -4.84 7.04 -18.41
N GLY A 442 -4.95 5.87 -17.79
CA GLY A 442 -5.63 5.69 -16.49
C GLY A 442 -4.76 6.00 -15.27
N GLY A 443 -3.44 6.11 -15.45
CA GLY A 443 -2.46 6.20 -14.36
C GLY A 443 -2.02 7.61 -13.98
N SER A 444 -2.39 8.65 -14.72
CA SER A 444 -1.99 10.02 -14.46
C SER A 444 -3.16 10.98 -14.43
N ALA A 445 -3.02 12.07 -13.68
CA ALA A 445 -4.00 13.17 -13.66
C ALA A 445 -3.65 14.31 -14.63
N LYS A 446 -2.41 14.35 -15.16
CA LYS A 446 -1.95 15.42 -16.04
C LYS A 446 -2.11 15.00 -17.51
N PRO A 447 -2.75 15.83 -18.36
CA PRO A 447 -2.97 15.52 -19.77
C PRO A 447 -1.72 15.13 -20.57
N ASP A 448 -0.62 15.83 -20.40
CA ASP A 448 0.66 15.56 -21.08
C ASP A 448 1.24 14.20 -20.70
N GLN A 449 1.13 13.80 -19.45
CA GLN A 449 1.56 12.48 -18.96
C GLN A 449 0.60 11.37 -19.42
N GLN A 450 -0.72 11.63 -19.41
CA GLN A 450 -1.72 10.68 -19.93
C GLN A 450 -1.49 10.39 -21.41
N LEU A 451 -1.11 11.42 -22.18
CA LEU A 451 -0.80 11.27 -23.60
C LEU A 451 0.60 10.65 -23.85
N GLY A 452 1.47 10.55 -22.83
CA GLY A 452 2.85 10.09 -22.96
C GLY A 452 3.76 11.13 -23.65
N LEU A 453 3.38 12.39 -23.60
CA LEU A 453 4.05 13.51 -24.27
C LEU A 453 4.39 14.62 -23.26
N PRO A 454 5.16 14.33 -22.18
CA PRO A 454 5.43 15.29 -21.15
C PRO A 454 6.18 16.53 -21.70
N GLY A 455 5.71 17.73 -21.30
CA GLY A 455 6.33 18.99 -21.67
C GLY A 455 6.14 19.41 -23.13
N ARG A 456 5.34 18.71 -23.93
CA ARG A 456 5.04 19.11 -25.32
C ARG A 456 4.06 20.29 -25.39
N PRO A 457 4.14 21.11 -26.45
CA PRO A 457 3.22 22.21 -26.66
C PRO A 457 1.76 21.74 -26.71
N ARG A 458 0.84 22.58 -26.18
CA ARG A 458 -0.59 22.27 -26.14
C ARG A 458 -1.18 21.88 -27.49
N GLN A 459 -0.70 22.48 -28.58
CA GLN A 459 -1.21 22.20 -29.94
C GLN A 459 -0.86 20.77 -30.39
N GLU A 460 0.34 20.27 -30.06
CA GLU A 460 0.74 18.88 -30.32
C GLU A 460 -0.08 17.90 -29.49
N LEU A 461 -0.31 18.24 -28.21
CA LEU A 461 -1.15 17.43 -27.33
C LEU A 461 -2.59 17.32 -27.84
N LEU A 462 -3.17 18.41 -28.33
CA LEU A 462 -4.51 18.43 -28.94
C LEU A 462 -4.59 17.54 -30.19
N ALA A 463 -3.63 17.67 -31.09
CA ALA A 463 -3.60 16.88 -32.32
C ALA A 463 -3.48 15.39 -32.03
N PHE A 464 -2.56 15.01 -31.14
CA PHE A 464 -2.36 13.63 -30.71
C PHE A 464 -3.58 13.04 -30.00
N ALA A 465 -4.20 13.78 -29.07
CA ALA A 465 -5.36 13.31 -28.35
C ALA A 465 -6.55 13.00 -29.30
N LEU A 466 -6.77 13.85 -30.30
CA LEU A 466 -7.83 13.65 -31.29
C LEU A 466 -7.55 12.47 -32.21
N GLU A 467 -6.31 12.34 -32.68
CA GLU A 467 -5.87 11.22 -33.54
C GLU A 467 -6.04 9.89 -32.79
N ARG A 468 -5.54 9.80 -31.52
CA ARG A 468 -5.66 8.56 -30.76
C ARG A 468 -7.10 8.23 -30.38
N ALA A 469 -7.94 9.24 -30.09
CA ALA A 469 -9.37 9.01 -29.91
C ALA A 469 -9.99 8.35 -31.16
N GLY A 470 -9.68 8.85 -32.34
CA GLY A 470 -10.14 8.26 -33.61
C GLY A 470 -9.66 6.83 -33.78
N TRP A 471 -8.41 6.57 -33.52
CA TRP A 471 -7.81 5.24 -33.61
C TRP A 471 -8.48 4.22 -32.67
N TRP A 472 -8.65 4.56 -31.39
CA TRP A 472 -9.32 3.69 -30.40
C TRP A 472 -10.78 3.39 -30.77
N ARG A 473 -11.48 4.36 -31.38
CA ARG A 473 -12.83 4.15 -31.90
C ARG A 473 -12.85 3.15 -33.02
N ALA A 474 -11.91 3.27 -33.98
CA ALA A 474 -11.79 2.34 -35.11
C ALA A 474 -11.43 0.92 -34.63
N PHE A 475 -10.47 0.79 -33.69
CA PHE A 475 -10.10 -0.48 -33.10
C PHE A 475 -11.29 -1.14 -32.39
N ALA A 476 -12.08 -0.38 -31.62
CA ALA A 476 -13.29 -0.89 -30.95
C ALA A 476 -14.31 -1.47 -31.91
N SER A 477 -14.39 -0.90 -33.14
CA SER A 477 -15.40 -1.30 -34.14
C SER A 477 -14.96 -2.44 -35.06
N PHE A 478 -13.67 -2.53 -35.37
CA PHE A 478 -13.20 -3.42 -36.46
C PHE A 478 -12.04 -4.35 -36.05
N GLY A 479 -11.34 -4.10 -34.96
CA GLY A 479 -10.13 -4.84 -34.60
C GLY A 479 -10.20 -5.58 -33.24
N ALA A 480 -11.26 -5.40 -32.46
CA ALA A 480 -11.34 -5.84 -31.09
C ALA A 480 -12.33 -6.98 -30.88
N THR A 481 -12.02 -7.88 -29.94
CA THR A 481 -13.01 -8.79 -29.37
C THR A 481 -14.07 -8.01 -28.57
N PRO A 482 -15.26 -8.57 -28.27
CA PRO A 482 -16.28 -7.87 -27.47
C PRO A 482 -15.77 -7.33 -26.11
N ALA A 483 -14.86 -8.05 -25.45
CA ALA A 483 -14.24 -7.62 -24.19
C ALA A 483 -13.27 -6.45 -24.42
N GLN A 484 -12.41 -6.54 -25.43
CA GLN A 484 -11.49 -5.48 -25.82
C GLN A 484 -12.23 -4.23 -26.31
N SER A 485 -13.34 -4.41 -27.06
CA SER A 485 -14.17 -3.30 -27.55
C SER A 485 -14.72 -2.45 -26.40
N ARG A 486 -15.16 -3.08 -25.29
CA ARG A 486 -15.61 -2.32 -24.10
C ARG A 486 -14.50 -1.44 -23.54
N VAL A 487 -13.29 -1.99 -23.36
CA VAL A 487 -12.12 -1.23 -22.91
C VAL A 487 -11.79 -0.11 -23.90
N ALA A 488 -11.76 -0.43 -25.20
CA ALA A 488 -11.43 0.53 -26.26
C ALA A 488 -12.40 1.72 -26.33
N HIS A 489 -13.68 1.51 -26.10
CA HIS A 489 -14.66 2.60 -26.01
C HIS A 489 -14.42 3.52 -24.80
N VAL A 490 -14.00 2.94 -23.69
CA VAL A 490 -13.62 3.72 -22.49
C VAL A 490 -12.37 4.57 -22.78
N VAL A 491 -11.34 3.98 -23.37
CA VAL A 491 -10.10 4.69 -23.71
C VAL A 491 -10.33 5.76 -24.79
N HIS A 492 -11.11 5.46 -25.83
CA HIS A 492 -11.55 6.45 -26.82
C HIS A 492 -12.17 7.67 -26.13
N ARG A 493 -13.12 7.43 -25.22
CA ARG A 493 -13.79 8.52 -24.48
C ARG A 493 -12.81 9.29 -23.60
N ALA A 494 -11.84 8.63 -22.98
CA ALA A 494 -10.81 9.30 -22.19
C ALA A 494 -9.97 10.26 -23.03
N TYR A 495 -9.47 9.84 -24.18
CA TYR A 495 -8.75 10.71 -25.11
C TYR A 495 -9.58 11.91 -25.60
N PHE A 496 -10.86 11.68 -25.86
CA PHE A 496 -11.75 12.75 -26.26
C PHE A 496 -11.97 13.78 -25.12
N LEU A 497 -12.09 13.33 -23.87
CA LEU A 497 -12.19 14.21 -22.69
C LEU A 497 -10.90 14.99 -22.46
N ILE A 498 -9.74 14.36 -22.63
CA ILE A 498 -8.42 15.04 -22.57
C ILE A 498 -8.36 16.14 -23.64
N TRP A 499 -8.78 15.84 -24.86
CA TRP A 499 -8.85 16.81 -25.95
C TRP A 499 -9.76 18.00 -25.63
N GLN A 500 -10.94 17.76 -25.06
CA GLN A 500 -11.84 18.82 -24.58
C GLN A 500 -11.20 19.65 -23.46
N GLN A 501 -10.57 19.01 -22.48
CA GLN A 501 -9.89 19.69 -21.37
C GLN A 501 -8.73 20.58 -21.85
N LEU A 502 -8.03 20.18 -22.89
CA LEU A 502 -7.02 20.99 -23.54
C LEU A 502 -7.62 22.13 -24.40
N GLY A 503 -8.94 22.29 -24.44
CA GLY A 503 -9.67 23.35 -25.16
C GLY A 503 -9.97 23.01 -26.61
N GLY A 504 -10.01 21.73 -26.96
CA GLY A 504 -10.54 21.24 -28.20
C GLY A 504 -12.07 21.46 -28.25
N GLY A 505 -12.57 22.08 -29.30
CA GLY A 505 -13.99 22.36 -29.46
C GLY A 505 -14.46 23.77 -29.07
N SER A 506 -13.59 24.62 -28.52
CA SER A 506 -13.88 26.06 -28.40
C SER A 506 -13.58 26.74 -29.76
N ARG A 507 -14.56 26.76 -30.64
CA ARG A 507 -14.68 27.67 -31.77
C ARG A 507 -15.95 28.46 -31.61
#